data_87cf6133a28bb5a10897b3dbf8539bf3
#
_entry.id   87cf6133a28bb5a10897b3dbf8539bf3
#
_cell.length_a   1.000
_cell.length_b   1.000
_cell.length_c   1.000
_cell.angle_alpha   90.00
_cell.angle_beta   90.00
_cell.angle_gamma   90.00
#
_symmetry.space_group_name_H-M   'P 1'
#
loop_
_entity.id
_entity.type
_entity.pdbx_description
1 polymer ?
#
loop_
_entity_poly.entity_id
_entity_poly.type
_entity_poly.pdbx_seq_one_letter_code
_entity_poly.pdbx_strand_id
1 'polypeptide(L)'
;MEISLDSEEDMYRDAEEIEREKILLVCKTSSSEYKPSVAPEMDIMEYCRKEWRGNTPQATCDMYWGYEAVAQKFASIRRVRGDNXCALRATLFQALSQATQLPTWLQSEDFTKLPENLLSKYDWIKQWQLKQKLGRRWEKXVMKXKRILMLLRKKWKSISEIKGPIEKQEACDKLFKNEEEEYSLYEAXEFLMLNTAIELYNDDKNGRRVPVFSWLLFARDTSSNPCQLMHNHLNQIGHSGGLEQVEMFLLAYALQYTIQVYRLYKYNTDEFITLYPNDPEEDWPVVTLITEDDRHYNIPVRMCQETML
;
A
#
# COMPACT_ATOMS: atom_id res chain seq x y z
N MET A 1 -7.18 40.07 -25.45
CA MET A 1 -7.07 38.63 -25.22
C MET A 1 -6.62 38.38 -23.79
N GLU A 2 -7.17 37.41 -23.22
CA GLU A 2 -6.80 37.13 -21.87
C GLU A 2 -6.52 35.66 -21.73
N ILE A 3 -5.55 35.37 -20.93
CA ILE A 3 -5.26 34.01 -20.52
C ILE A 3 -5.94 33.81 -19.19
N SER A 4 -6.85 32.87 -19.15
CA SER A 4 -7.60 32.64 -17.95
C SER A 4 -6.69 32.14 -16.83
N LEU A 5 -7.17 32.26 -15.62
CA LEU A 5 -6.45 31.71 -14.49
C LEU A 5 -6.28 30.21 -14.62
N ASP A 6 -7.27 29.55 -15.22
CA ASP A 6 -7.17 28.12 -15.43
C ASP A 6 -6.01 27.79 -16.34
N SER A 7 -5.80 28.58 -17.39
CA SER A 7 -4.68 28.33 -18.29
C SER A 7 -3.35 28.50 -17.55
N GLU A 8 -3.26 29.51 -16.71
CA GLU A 8 -2.03 29.70 -15.96
C GLU A 8 -1.79 28.56 -14.99
N GLU A 9 -2.84 28.12 -14.33
CA GLU A 9 -2.71 26.98 -13.43
C GLU A 9 -2.31 25.73 -14.18
N ASP A 10 -2.89 25.54 -15.37
CA ASP A 10 -2.54 24.38 -16.17
C ASP A 10 -1.08 24.43 -16.59
N MET A 11 -0.59 25.63 -16.93
CA MET A 11 0.81 25.77 -17.30
C MET A 11 1.71 25.44 -16.11
N TYR A 12 1.33 25.88 -14.92
CA TYR A 12 2.12 25.54 -13.74
C TYR A 12 2.12 24.05 -13.46
N ARG A 13 0.95 23.44 -13.56
CA ARG A 13 0.87 22.00 -13.32
C ARG A 13 1.68 21.22 -14.34
N ASP A 14 1.61 21.64 -15.59
CA ASP A 14 2.39 20.98 -16.63
C ASP A 14 3.87 21.09 -16.34
N ALA A 15 4.31 22.24 -15.88
CA ALA A 15 5.72 22.42 -15.56
C ALA A 15 6.13 21.53 -14.40
N GLU A 16 5.29 21.45 -13.38
CA GLU A 16 5.59 20.57 -12.26
C GLU A 16 5.62 19.12 -12.68
N GLU A 17 4.67 18.74 -13.54
CA GLU A 17 4.66 17.37 -14.03
C GLU A 17 5.89 17.06 -14.86
N ILE A 18 6.27 17.99 -15.71
CA ILE A 18 7.47 17.80 -16.51
C ILE A 18 8.69 17.64 -15.63
N GLU A 19 8.77 18.47 -14.59
CA GLU A 19 9.90 18.39 -13.69
C GLU A 19 9.93 17.05 -12.96
N ARG A 20 8.78 16.58 -12.50
CA ARG A 20 8.72 15.28 -11.85
C ARG A 20 9.10 14.17 -12.80
N GLU A 21 8.62 14.25 -14.04
CA GLU A 21 8.98 13.25 -15.03
C GLU A 21 10.46 13.25 -15.34
N LYS A 22 11.06 14.45 -15.39
CA LYS A 22 12.49 14.54 -15.61
C LYS A 22 13.26 13.89 -14.45
N ILE A 23 12.82 14.16 -13.24
CA ILE A 23 13.48 13.56 -12.08
C ILE A 23 13.36 12.05 -12.12
N LEU A 24 12.18 11.55 -12.45
CA LEU A 24 11.99 10.11 -12.55
C LEU A 24 12.86 9.52 -13.65
N LEU A 25 12.94 10.20 -14.77
CA LEU A 25 13.75 9.70 -15.89
C LEU A 25 15.22 9.64 -15.51
N VAL A 26 15.70 10.68 -14.85
CA VAL A 26 17.09 10.69 -14.40
C VAL A 26 17.32 9.52 -13.43
N CYS A 27 16.41 9.32 -12.50
CA CYS A 27 16.55 8.20 -11.58
C CYS A 27 16.56 6.87 -12.30
N LYS A 28 15.72 6.74 -13.33
CA LYS A 28 15.64 5.48 -14.06
C LYS A 28 16.87 5.24 -14.92
N THR A 29 17.40 6.29 -15.52
CA THR A 29 18.53 6.14 -16.43
C THR A 29 19.87 6.06 -15.71
N SER A 30 19.94 6.56 -14.50
CA SER A 30 21.17 6.50 -13.73
C SER A 30 21.24 5.20 -12.96
N SER A 31 22.15 4.34 -13.31
CA SER A 31 22.24 3.04 -12.65
C SER A 31 22.55 3.19 -11.18
N SER A 32 23.29 4.21 -10.80
CA SER A 32 23.65 4.41 -9.39
C SER A 32 22.52 5.04 -8.59
N GLU A 33 21.56 5.69 -9.25
CA GLU A 33 20.50 6.40 -8.56
C GLU A 33 19.14 5.75 -8.74
N TYR A 34 19.03 4.77 -9.61
CA TYR A 34 17.76 4.10 -9.81
C TYR A 34 17.36 3.36 -8.54
N LYS A 35 16.15 3.60 -8.09
CA LYS A 35 15.63 2.92 -6.92
C LYS A 35 14.46 2.05 -7.33
N PRO A 36 14.63 0.75 -7.29
CA PRO A 36 13.50 -0.15 -7.61
C PRO A 36 12.40 0.01 -6.58
N SER A 37 11.20 -0.35 -6.96
CA SER A 37 10.08 -0.23 -6.02
C SER A 37 10.30 -1.14 -4.82
N VAL A 38 10.84 -2.34 -5.01
CA VAL A 38 11.23 -3.22 -3.91
C VAL A 38 12.65 -3.69 -4.20
N ALA A 39 13.57 -3.29 -3.33
CA ALA A 39 14.99 -3.58 -3.53
C ALA A 39 15.31 -5.02 -3.19
N PRO A 40 16.47 -5.52 -3.65
CA PRO A 40 16.90 -6.86 -3.24
C PRO A 40 17.15 -6.97 -1.74
N GLU A 41 17.20 -8.19 -1.27
CA GLU A 41 17.42 -8.45 0.14
C GLU A 41 18.77 -7.95 0.62
N MET A 42 18.80 -7.56 1.88
CA MET A 42 19.99 -7.06 2.53
C MET A 42 19.93 -7.50 3.98
N ASP A 43 21.08 -7.87 4.55
CA ASP A 43 21.10 -8.25 5.95
C ASP A 43 20.54 -7.13 6.83
N ILE A 44 19.73 -7.49 7.81
CA ILE A 44 19.05 -6.48 8.63
C ILE A 44 20.05 -5.63 9.40
N MET A 45 21.02 -6.25 10.05
CA MET A 45 21.95 -5.48 10.85
C MET A 45 22.92 -4.68 10.00
N GLU A 46 23.25 -5.18 8.82
CA GLU A 46 24.06 -4.39 7.89
C GLU A 46 23.29 -3.16 7.44
N TYR A 47 22.00 -3.33 7.16
CA TYR A 47 21.15 -2.20 6.80
C TYR A 47 21.11 -1.16 7.93
N CYS A 48 20.95 -1.65 9.14
CA CYS A 48 20.89 -0.76 10.29
C CYS A 48 22.18 0.06 10.42
N ARG A 49 23.32 -0.62 10.33
CA ARG A 49 24.58 0.09 10.45
C ARG A 49 24.78 1.13 9.34
N LYS A 50 24.36 0.76 8.13
CA LYS A 50 24.53 1.64 6.98
C LYS A 50 23.64 2.87 7.08
N GLU A 51 22.38 2.66 7.48
CA GLU A 51 21.43 3.77 7.52
C GLU A 51 21.70 4.73 8.68
N TRP A 52 22.25 4.23 9.77
CA TRP A 52 22.40 5.06 10.96
C TRP A 52 23.81 5.50 11.20
N ARG A 53 24.71 5.27 10.25
CA ARG A 53 26.05 5.78 10.33
C ARG A 53 26.02 7.30 10.36
N GLY A 54 26.79 7.87 11.29
CA GLY A 54 26.89 9.33 11.39
C GLY A 54 25.79 9.99 12.19
N ASN A 55 24.83 9.22 12.67
CA ASN A 55 23.81 9.78 13.55
C ASN A 55 24.34 9.87 14.97
N THR A 56 23.58 10.54 15.85
CA THR A 56 24.00 10.66 17.24
C THR A 56 24.08 9.27 17.86
N PRO A 57 24.96 9.09 18.82
CA PRO A 57 25.05 7.78 19.46
C PRO A 57 23.74 7.32 20.09
N GLN A 58 22.97 8.24 20.65
CA GLN A 58 21.72 7.85 21.28
C GLN A 58 20.71 7.35 20.24
N ALA A 59 20.56 8.07 19.13
CA ALA A 59 19.63 7.66 18.09
C ALA A 59 20.05 6.33 17.48
N THR A 60 21.36 6.15 17.26
CA THR A 60 21.86 4.91 16.70
C THR A 60 21.59 3.76 17.66
N CYS A 61 21.80 3.99 18.95
CA CYS A 61 21.58 2.95 19.94
C CYS A 61 20.11 2.53 20.02
N ASP A 62 19.21 3.52 20.02
CA ASP A 62 17.78 3.20 20.08
C ASP A 62 17.34 2.38 18.87
N MET A 63 17.78 2.81 17.70
CA MET A 63 17.39 2.11 16.48
C MET A 63 18.03 0.73 16.38
N TYR A 64 19.26 0.62 16.89
CA TYR A 64 19.96 -0.66 16.87
C TYR A 64 19.14 -1.74 17.60
N TRP A 65 18.62 -1.43 18.76
CA TRP A 65 17.91 -2.43 19.54
C TRP A 65 16.61 -2.84 18.86
N GLY A 66 15.96 -1.88 18.21
CA GLY A 66 14.77 -2.22 17.43
C GLY A 66 15.08 -3.18 16.30
N TYR A 67 16.09 -2.86 15.50
CA TYR A 67 16.48 -3.75 14.42
C TYR A 67 16.98 -5.09 14.92
N GLU A 68 17.70 -5.07 16.03
CA GLU A 68 18.22 -6.30 16.58
C GLU A 68 17.09 -7.24 17.03
N ALA A 69 16.03 -6.66 17.57
CA ALA A 69 14.87 -7.47 17.94
C ALA A 69 14.20 -8.08 16.72
N VAL A 70 14.10 -7.32 15.64
CA VAL A 70 13.52 -7.85 14.40
C VAL A 70 14.42 -8.95 13.84
N ALA A 71 15.73 -8.79 13.98
CA ALA A 71 16.67 -9.76 13.44
C ALA A 71 16.60 -11.11 14.17
N GLN A 72 15.93 -11.18 15.32
CA GLN A 72 15.72 -12.47 15.95
C GLN A 72 14.79 -13.38 15.13
N LYS A 73 13.93 -12.79 14.33
CA LYS A 73 12.92 -13.55 13.58
C LYS A 73 13.06 -13.44 12.08
N PHE A 74 13.77 -12.45 11.60
CA PHE A 74 13.90 -12.19 10.17
C PHE A 74 15.37 -12.08 9.81
N ALA A 75 15.73 -12.64 8.65
CA ALA A 75 17.13 -12.65 8.23
C ALA A 75 17.52 -11.38 7.52
N SER A 76 16.63 -10.84 6.70
CA SER A 76 16.98 -9.74 5.82
C SER A 76 15.83 -8.77 5.70
N ILE A 77 16.14 -7.66 5.07
CA ILE A 77 15.17 -6.60 4.84
C ILE A 77 15.21 -6.26 3.35
N ARG A 78 14.06 -5.94 2.80
CA ARG A 78 13.97 -5.40 1.44
C ARG A 78 13.46 -3.98 1.55
N ARG A 79 14.23 -3.06 1.02
CA ARG A 79 13.86 -1.66 1.06
C ARG A 79 12.77 -1.38 0.05
N VAL A 80 11.78 -0.59 0.46
CA VAL A 80 10.67 -0.20 -0.37
C VAL A 80 10.87 1.25 -0.76
N ARG A 81 10.61 1.58 -2.02
CA ARG A 81 10.85 2.93 -2.52
C ARG A 81 10.11 3.96 -1.66
N GLY A 82 10.82 5.05 -1.36
CA GLY A 82 10.28 6.10 -0.49
C GLY A 82 9.38 7.06 -1.23
N ASP A 83 8.23 6.57 -1.60
CA ASP A 83 7.17 7.41 -2.15
C ASP A 83 5.93 7.15 -1.33
N ASN A 84 4.89 7.82 -1.63
CA ASN A 84 3.68 7.71 -0.82
C ASN A 84 2.89 6.43 -1.03
N UNK A 85 3.31 5.27 -1.59
CA UNK A 85 2.92 4.23 -1.73
C UNK A 85 3.43 3.27 -1.01
N CYS A 86 4.31 3.62 -0.15
CA CYS A 86 5.12 2.55 0.44
C CYS A 86 4.31 1.56 1.27
N ALA A 87 3.31 2.02 1.98
CA ALA A 87 2.51 1.09 2.78
C ALA A 87 1.72 0.13 1.90
N LEU A 88 1.11 0.64 0.85
CA LEU A 88 0.40 -0.22 -0.09
C LEU A 88 1.37 -1.19 -0.76
N ARG A 89 2.51 -0.70 -1.17
CA ARG A 89 3.51 -1.52 -1.86
C ARG A 89 4.00 -2.64 -0.98
N ALA A 90 4.40 -2.30 0.24
CA ALA A 90 4.94 -3.31 1.14
C ALA A 90 3.89 -4.36 1.48
N THR A 91 2.67 -3.93 1.73
CA THR A 91 1.61 -4.86 2.09
C THR A 91 1.28 -5.78 0.92
N LEU A 92 1.10 -5.22 -0.25
CA LEU A 92 0.71 -6.02 -1.41
C LEU A 92 1.83 -6.97 -1.83
N PHE A 93 3.08 -6.49 -1.82
CA PHE A 93 4.20 -7.36 -2.16
C PHE A 93 4.26 -8.57 -1.22
N GLN A 94 4.10 -8.31 0.10
CA GLN A 94 4.14 -9.41 1.05
C GLN A 94 2.95 -10.36 0.85
N ALA A 95 1.77 -9.81 0.64
CA ALA A 95 0.59 -10.67 0.47
C ALA A 95 0.77 -11.58 -0.76
N LEU A 96 1.24 -11.02 -1.86
CA LEU A 96 1.43 -11.81 -3.06
C LEU A 96 2.58 -12.82 -2.89
N SER A 97 3.65 -12.42 -2.21
CA SER A 97 4.77 -13.34 -2.00
C SER A 97 4.37 -14.56 -1.19
N GLN A 98 3.40 -14.41 -0.32
CA GLN A 98 2.93 -15.49 0.54
C GLN A 98 1.72 -16.21 0.01
N ALA A 99 1.12 -15.73 -1.06
CA ALA A 99 -0.17 -16.23 -1.51
C ALA A 99 -0.07 -17.69 -1.95
N THR A 100 -1.00 -18.52 -1.46
CA THR A 100 -1.10 -19.90 -1.89
C THR A 100 -2.44 -20.19 -2.56
N GLN A 101 -3.37 -19.28 -2.44
CA GLN A 101 -4.66 -19.41 -3.07
C GLN A 101 -5.28 -18.03 -3.22
N LEU A 102 -6.27 -17.95 -4.09
CA LEU A 102 -6.97 -16.70 -4.30
C LEU A 102 -7.89 -16.43 -3.09
N PRO A 103 -7.82 -15.25 -2.49
CA PRO A 103 -8.73 -14.95 -1.39
C PRO A 103 -10.19 -15.08 -1.81
N THR A 104 -11.04 -15.43 -0.85
CA THR A 104 -12.44 -15.64 -1.18
C THR A 104 -13.11 -14.38 -1.73
N TRP A 105 -12.72 -13.20 -1.20
CA TRP A 105 -13.33 -11.97 -1.69
C TRP A 105 -12.92 -11.66 -3.13
N LEU A 106 -11.80 -12.22 -3.61
CA LEU A 106 -11.42 -12.09 -5.02
C LEU A 106 -12.09 -13.13 -5.91
N GLN A 107 -12.65 -14.16 -5.32
CA GLN A 107 -13.29 -15.21 -6.10
C GLN A 107 -14.72 -14.89 -6.50
N SER A 108 -15.35 -13.97 -5.80
CA SER A 108 -16.75 -13.66 -6.03
C SER A 108 -16.97 -13.13 -7.44
N GLU A 109 -18.05 -13.59 -8.07
CA GLU A 109 -18.41 -13.07 -9.37
C GLU A 109 -18.87 -11.62 -9.29
N ASP A 110 -19.34 -11.19 -8.13
CA ASP A 110 -19.77 -9.82 -7.95
C ASP A 110 -18.59 -8.86 -7.86
N PHE A 111 -17.38 -9.39 -7.72
CA PHE A 111 -16.21 -8.56 -7.53
C PHE A 111 -16.01 -7.58 -8.68
N THR A 112 -16.16 -8.07 -9.91
CA THR A 112 -15.95 -7.19 -11.07
C THR A 112 -17.12 -6.26 -11.33
N LYS A 113 -18.24 -6.49 -10.67
CA LYS A 113 -19.39 -5.60 -10.80
C LYS A 113 -19.38 -4.48 -9.78
N LEU A 114 -18.40 -4.50 -8.89
CA LEU A 114 -18.33 -3.53 -7.82
C LEU A 114 -18.34 -2.09 -8.32
N PRO A 115 -17.53 -1.71 -9.33
CA PRO A 115 -17.53 -0.31 -9.73
C PRO A 115 -18.89 0.18 -10.24
N GLU A 116 -19.58 -0.62 -11.05
CA GLU A 116 -20.87 -0.17 -11.55
C GLU A 116 -21.92 -0.18 -10.45
N ASN A 117 -21.84 -1.12 -9.52
CA ASN A 117 -22.77 -1.12 -8.40
C ASN A 117 -22.60 0.12 -7.52
N LEU A 118 -21.36 0.48 -7.24
CA LEU A 118 -21.12 1.67 -6.43
C LEU A 118 -21.54 2.94 -7.16
N LEU A 119 -21.25 3.01 -8.45
CA LEU A 119 -21.63 4.21 -9.21
C LEU A 119 -23.14 4.36 -9.28
N SER A 120 -23.87 3.24 -9.38
CA SER A 120 -25.33 3.32 -9.44
C SER A 120 -25.93 3.82 -8.14
N LYS A 121 -25.24 3.61 -7.01
CA LYS A 121 -25.72 4.06 -5.71
C LYS A 121 -25.21 5.44 -5.32
N TYR A 122 -24.02 5.80 -5.76
CA TYR A 122 -23.35 7.01 -5.29
C TYR A 122 -22.80 7.77 -6.49
N ASP A 123 -23.46 8.85 -6.83
CA ASP A 123 -23.07 9.63 -7.99
C ASP A 123 -21.68 10.22 -7.85
N TRP A 124 -21.26 10.49 -6.61
CA TRP A 124 -19.94 11.09 -6.37
C TRP A 124 -18.79 10.15 -6.71
N ILE A 125 -19.05 8.88 -6.94
CA ILE A 125 -18.01 7.95 -7.37
C ILE A 125 -17.37 8.40 -8.67
N LYS A 126 -18.11 9.13 -9.51
CA LYS A 126 -17.55 9.69 -10.74
C LYS A 126 -16.29 10.52 -10.49
N GLN A 127 -16.14 11.06 -9.30
CA GLN A 127 -15.04 11.94 -8.97
C GLN A 127 -13.81 11.19 -8.50
N TRP A 128 -13.82 9.87 -8.60
CA TRP A 128 -12.61 9.09 -8.37
C TRP A 128 -11.57 9.50 -9.38
N GLN A 129 -10.42 9.96 -8.89
CA GLN A 129 -9.40 10.50 -9.78
C GLN A 129 -8.57 9.39 -10.39
N LEU A 130 -8.34 9.53 -11.68
CA LEU A 130 -7.48 8.59 -12.38
C LEU A 130 -6.03 8.97 -12.13
N LYS A 131 -5.33 8.13 -11.44
CA LYS A 131 -3.97 8.45 -10.99
C LYS A 131 -2.92 8.08 -12.03
N GLN A 132 -3.25 7.18 -12.93
CA GLN A 132 -2.30 6.76 -13.93
C GLN A 132 -2.42 7.60 -15.18
N LYS A 133 -1.31 8.16 -15.57
CA LYS A 133 -1.27 8.88 -16.84
C LYS A 133 -1.11 7.94 -18.01
N LEU A 134 -0.58 6.75 -17.75
CA LEU A 134 -0.35 5.77 -18.82
C LEU A 134 -1.60 5.02 -19.20
N GLY A 135 -2.68 5.22 -18.48
CA GLY A 135 -3.92 4.54 -18.77
C GLY A 135 -4.59 5.10 -20.00
N ARG A 136 -5.67 4.47 -20.38
CA ARG A 136 -6.44 4.90 -21.52
C ARG A 136 -7.15 6.21 -21.17
N ARG A 137 -6.86 7.21 -21.93
CA ARG A 137 -7.29 8.56 -21.62
C ARG A 137 -8.82 8.71 -21.60
N TRP A 138 -9.51 7.96 -22.46
CA TRP A 138 -10.96 8.07 -22.60
C TRP A 138 -11.71 7.05 -21.77
N GLU A 139 -11.00 6.26 -21.01
CA GLU A 139 -11.61 5.19 -20.25
C GLU A 139 -12.45 5.79 -19.14
N LYS A 140 -13.70 5.35 -19.06
CA LYS A 140 -14.57 5.80 -17.98
C LYS A 140 -14.20 5.11 -16.68
N UNK A 141 -14.72 5.49 -15.60
CA UNK A 141 -14.36 5.07 -14.50
C UNK A 141 -14.62 3.74 -14.26
N VAL A 142 -15.90 3.56 -14.48
CA VAL A 142 -16.33 2.21 -14.25
C VAL A 142 -15.50 1.21 -15.05
N MET A 143 -15.24 1.50 -16.30
CA MET A 143 -14.47 0.57 -17.12
C MET A 143 -13.05 0.44 -16.60
N LYS A 144 -12.47 1.49 -16.16
CA LYS A 144 -11.14 1.41 -15.58
C LYS A 144 -11.12 0.61 -14.28
N UNK A 145 -12.03 0.77 -13.34
CA UNK A 145 -12.04 0.19 -12.29
C UNK A 145 -12.19 -1.13 -12.42
N LYS A 146 -13.08 -1.52 -13.32
CA LYS A 146 -13.26 -2.93 -13.58
C LYS A 146 -11.99 -3.58 -14.12
N ARG A 147 -11.32 -2.87 -15.02
CA ARG A 147 -10.10 -3.41 -15.61
C ARG A 147 -9.03 -3.64 -14.54
N ILE A 148 -8.82 -2.69 -13.66
CA ILE A 148 -7.76 -2.85 -12.67
C ILE A 148 -8.14 -3.87 -11.61
N LEU A 149 -9.41 -4.01 -11.28
CA LEU A 149 -9.82 -5.07 -10.37
C LEU A 149 -9.60 -6.45 -10.99
N MET A 150 -9.88 -6.57 -12.27
CA MET A 150 -9.61 -7.82 -12.97
C MET A 150 -8.12 -8.10 -13.04
N LEU A 151 -7.31 -7.07 -13.22
CA LEU A 151 -5.87 -7.26 -13.20
C LEU A 151 -5.39 -7.74 -11.83
N LEU A 152 -5.95 -7.17 -10.77
CA LEU A 152 -5.59 -7.62 -9.42
C LEU A 152 -5.91 -9.10 -9.25
N ARG A 153 -7.09 -9.50 -9.67
CA ARG A 153 -7.46 -10.92 -9.56
C ARG A 153 -6.53 -11.79 -10.37
N LYS A 154 -6.26 -11.39 -11.60
CA LYS A 154 -5.42 -12.18 -12.49
C LYS A 154 -4.02 -12.36 -11.93
N LYS A 155 -3.41 -11.27 -11.45
CA LYS A 155 -2.06 -11.36 -10.93
C LYS A 155 -2.01 -12.17 -9.63
N TRP A 156 -2.98 -11.95 -8.76
CA TRP A 156 -3.03 -12.71 -7.52
C TRP A 156 -3.19 -14.19 -7.79
N LYS A 157 -4.10 -14.53 -8.69
CA LYS A 157 -4.34 -15.93 -9.01
C LYS A 157 -3.09 -16.58 -9.60
N SER A 158 -2.47 -15.93 -10.59
CA SER A 158 -1.32 -16.54 -11.24
C SER A 158 -0.15 -16.72 -10.29
N ILE A 159 0.10 -15.75 -9.41
CA ILE A 159 1.20 -15.88 -8.47
C ILE A 159 0.89 -16.93 -7.42
N SER A 160 -0.36 -16.98 -6.93
CA SER A 160 -0.71 -17.95 -5.91
C SER A 160 -0.59 -19.39 -6.40
N GLU A 161 -0.69 -19.61 -7.69
CA GLU A 161 -0.60 -20.95 -8.26
C GLU A 161 0.82 -21.42 -8.49
N ILE A 162 1.79 -20.54 -8.36
CA ILE A 162 3.19 -20.94 -8.52
C ILE A 162 3.61 -21.73 -7.29
N LYS A 163 4.14 -22.93 -7.51
CA LYS A 163 4.50 -23.81 -6.40
C LYS A 163 5.90 -23.57 -5.87
N GLY A 164 6.86 -23.31 -6.75
CA GLY A 164 8.23 -23.10 -6.31
C GLY A 164 8.43 -21.76 -5.65
N PRO A 165 9.05 -21.72 -4.47
CA PRO A 165 9.25 -20.44 -3.80
C PRO A 165 10.14 -19.46 -4.57
N ILE A 166 11.14 -19.98 -5.26
CA ILE A 166 12.01 -19.10 -6.04
C ILE A 166 11.25 -18.52 -7.22
N GLU A 167 10.49 -19.37 -7.91
CA GLU A 167 9.71 -18.89 -9.05
C GLU A 167 8.63 -17.90 -8.62
N LYS A 168 8.01 -18.13 -7.46
CA LYS A 168 7.02 -17.20 -6.95
C LYS A 168 7.66 -15.86 -6.65
N GLN A 169 8.82 -15.86 -6.02
CA GLN A 169 9.52 -14.63 -5.72
C GLN A 169 9.90 -13.87 -6.98
N GLU A 170 10.35 -14.62 -8.01
CA GLU A 170 10.68 -13.97 -9.27
C GLU A 170 9.46 -13.35 -9.93
N ALA A 171 8.31 -14.01 -9.84
CA ALA A 171 7.09 -13.46 -10.42
C ALA A 171 6.69 -12.17 -9.69
N CYS A 172 6.81 -12.15 -8.37
CA CYS A 172 6.54 -10.94 -7.62
C CYS A 172 7.51 -9.83 -8.00
N ASP A 173 8.80 -10.14 -8.08
CA ASP A 173 9.77 -9.13 -8.45
C ASP A 173 9.51 -8.58 -9.83
N LYS A 174 9.09 -9.43 -10.75
CA LYS A 174 8.78 -8.97 -12.10
C LYS A 174 7.58 -8.04 -12.12
N LEU A 175 6.55 -8.41 -11.37
CA LEU A 175 5.37 -7.56 -11.29
C LEU A 175 5.71 -6.18 -10.75
N PHE A 176 6.54 -6.12 -9.73
CA PHE A 176 6.87 -4.85 -9.09
C PHE A 176 7.98 -4.09 -9.82
N LYS A 177 8.34 -4.57 -11.02
CA LYS A 177 9.16 -3.79 -11.95
C LYS A 177 8.34 -3.27 -13.12
N ASN A 178 7.09 -3.72 -13.25
CA ASN A 178 6.19 -3.23 -14.29
C ASN A 178 5.38 -2.08 -13.70
N GLU A 179 5.81 -0.88 -13.97
CA GLU A 179 5.26 0.28 -13.30
C GLU A 179 3.76 0.44 -13.56
N GLU A 180 3.34 0.21 -14.80
CA GLU A 180 1.93 0.37 -15.12
C GLU A 180 1.07 -0.61 -14.35
N GLU A 181 1.47 -1.88 -14.32
CA GLU A 181 0.70 -2.87 -13.58
C GLU A 181 0.76 -2.61 -12.09
N GLU A 182 1.94 -2.28 -11.60
CA GLU A 182 2.11 -2.05 -10.17
C GLU A 182 1.17 -0.95 -9.67
N TYR A 183 1.14 0.17 -10.37
CA TYR A 183 0.32 1.29 -9.90
C TYR A 183 -1.16 1.04 -10.13
N SER A 184 -1.50 0.24 -11.14
CA SER A 184 -2.90 -0.19 -11.29
C SER A 184 -3.35 -0.99 -10.09
N LEU A 185 -2.48 -1.84 -9.54
CA LEU A 185 -2.85 -2.62 -8.37
C LEU A 185 -3.04 -1.74 -7.14
N TYR A 186 -2.24 -0.70 -7.00
CA TYR A 186 -2.45 0.22 -5.88
C TYR A 186 -3.78 0.92 -5.99
N GLU A 187 -4.14 1.36 -7.17
CA GLU A 187 -5.43 2.00 -7.35
C GLU A 187 -6.55 1.01 -7.08
N ALA A 188 -6.40 -0.23 -7.48
CA ALA A 188 -7.38 -1.24 -7.16
C ALA A 188 -7.52 -1.43 -5.63
N UNK A 189 -6.53 -1.46 -4.94
CA UNK A 189 -6.48 -1.56 -3.68
C UNK A 189 -7.14 -0.57 -3.05
N GLU A 190 -6.90 0.77 -3.48
CA GLU A 190 -7.57 1.93 -2.94
C GLU A 190 -9.07 1.90 -3.18
N PHE A 191 -9.48 1.45 -4.33
CA PHE A 191 -10.90 1.35 -4.60
C PHE A 191 -11.58 0.33 -3.67
N LEU A 192 -10.90 -0.75 -3.37
CA LEU A 192 -11.43 -1.72 -2.41
C LEU A 192 -11.50 -1.11 -1.01
N MET A 193 -10.55 -0.28 -0.66
CA MET A 193 -10.62 0.43 0.61
C MET A 193 -11.85 1.33 0.65
N LEU A 194 -12.13 2.01 -0.46
CA LEU A 194 -13.32 2.84 -0.51
C LEU A 194 -14.58 2.01 -0.33
N ASN A 195 -14.64 0.87 -1.01
CA ASN A 195 -15.80 0.00 -0.86
C ASN A 195 -15.99 -0.46 0.58
N THR A 196 -14.89 -0.86 1.22
CA THR A 196 -14.96 -1.28 2.62
C THR A 196 -15.42 -0.12 3.51
N ALA A 197 -14.90 1.07 3.25
CA ALA A 197 -15.29 2.24 4.03
C ALA A 197 -16.79 2.54 3.88
N ILE A 198 -17.31 2.42 2.67
CA ILE A 198 -18.73 2.62 2.42
C ILE A 198 -19.54 1.59 3.21
N GLU A 199 -19.13 0.33 3.17
CA GLU A 199 -19.85 -0.70 3.91
C GLU A 199 -19.84 -0.43 5.41
N LEU A 200 -18.69 -0.06 5.95
CA LEU A 200 -18.60 0.24 7.38
C LEU A 200 -19.45 1.44 7.77
N TYR A 201 -19.41 2.48 6.95
CA TYR A 201 -20.19 3.66 7.22
C TYR A 201 -21.68 3.35 7.23
N ASN A 202 -22.14 2.59 6.24
CA ASN A 202 -23.55 2.24 6.17
C ASN A 202 -23.96 1.30 7.29
N ASP A 203 -23.09 0.36 7.66
CA ASP A 203 -23.38 -0.54 8.76
C ASP A 203 -23.58 0.26 10.05
N ASP A 204 -22.70 1.22 10.30
CA ASP A 204 -22.81 2.04 11.50
C ASP A 204 -24.08 2.86 11.48
N LYS A 205 -24.42 3.45 10.34
CA LYS A 205 -25.66 4.24 10.23
C LYS A 205 -26.89 3.39 10.43
N ASN A 206 -26.82 2.12 10.08
CA ASN A 206 -27.95 1.22 10.23
C ASN A 206 -27.95 0.48 11.57
N GLY A 207 -27.12 0.88 12.49
CA GLY A 207 -27.11 0.30 13.82
C GLY A 207 -26.39 -1.02 13.92
N ARG A 208 -25.67 -1.41 12.91
CA ARG A 208 -24.89 -2.65 12.96
C ARG A 208 -23.56 -2.39 13.64
N ARG A 209 -22.98 -3.45 14.15
CA ARG A 209 -21.71 -3.37 14.84
C ARG A 209 -20.58 -3.13 13.86
N VAL A 210 -19.69 -2.20 14.20
CA VAL A 210 -18.50 -1.94 13.38
C VAL A 210 -17.28 -1.89 14.28
N PRO A 211 -16.10 -2.16 13.75
CA PRO A 211 -14.89 -2.03 14.56
C PRO A 211 -14.63 -0.58 14.94
N VAL A 212 -13.91 -0.40 16.04
CA VAL A 212 -13.68 0.93 16.59
C VAL A 212 -12.96 1.83 15.58
N PHE A 213 -12.06 1.29 14.79
CA PHE A 213 -11.34 2.14 13.85
C PHE A 213 -12.28 2.83 12.87
N SER A 214 -13.42 2.21 12.58
CA SER A 214 -14.39 2.83 11.68
C SER A 214 -14.88 4.16 12.25
N TRP A 215 -15.13 4.20 13.54
CA TRP A 215 -15.54 5.46 14.18
C TRP A 215 -14.43 6.50 14.09
N LEU A 216 -13.19 6.08 14.32
CA LEU A 216 -12.05 7.00 14.23
C LEU A 216 -11.87 7.51 12.81
N LEU A 217 -12.04 6.62 11.83
CA LEU A 217 -11.91 7.00 10.43
C LEU A 217 -12.86 8.13 10.06
N PHE A 218 -14.10 8.03 10.53
CA PHE A 218 -15.13 8.99 10.16
C PHE A 218 -15.31 10.10 11.19
N ALA A 219 -14.46 10.15 12.21
CA ALA A 219 -14.46 11.24 13.16
C ALA A 219 -13.56 12.40 12.75
N ARG A 220 -12.76 12.21 11.72
CA ARG A 220 -11.89 13.28 11.25
C ARG A 220 -12.70 14.31 10.46
N ASP A 221 -12.34 15.58 10.61
CA ASP A 221 -13.04 16.64 9.88
C ASP A 221 -12.92 16.46 8.37
N THR A 222 -11.84 15.86 7.92
CA THR A 222 -11.59 15.72 6.49
C THR A 222 -12.14 14.42 5.92
N SER A 223 -12.71 13.55 6.73
CA SER A 223 -13.28 12.31 6.25
C SER A 223 -14.50 11.90 7.08
N SER A 224 -15.45 12.82 7.22
CA SER A 224 -16.64 12.53 8.02
C SER A 224 -17.62 11.61 7.30
N ASN A 225 -17.39 11.33 6.04
CA ASN A 225 -18.20 10.39 5.28
C ASN A 225 -17.33 9.82 4.15
N PRO A 226 -17.79 8.74 3.49
CA PRO A 226 -16.96 8.13 2.45
C PRO A 226 -16.62 9.03 1.28
N CYS A 227 -17.51 9.94 0.91
CA CYS A 227 -17.21 10.87 -0.17
C CYS A 227 -16.02 11.75 0.19
N GLN A 228 -16.00 12.28 1.41
CA GLN A 228 -14.88 13.07 1.87
C GLN A 228 -13.61 12.22 1.98
N LEU A 229 -13.75 10.99 2.46
CA LEU A 229 -12.60 10.12 2.53
C LEU A 229 -11.97 9.93 1.15
N MET A 230 -12.81 9.72 0.15
CA MET A 230 -12.30 9.58 -1.21
C MET A 230 -11.57 10.83 -1.66
N HIS A 231 -12.23 11.98 -1.53
CA HIS A 231 -11.66 13.22 -2.03
C HIS A 231 -10.39 13.63 -1.31
N ASN A 232 -10.43 13.59 0.01
CA ASN A 232 -9.39 14.20 0.81
C ASN A 232 -8.27 13.24 1.17
N HIS A 233 -8.48 11.94 1.03
CA HIS A 233 -7.48 10.96 1.44
C HIS A 233 -7.16 9.97 0.34
N LEU A 234 -8.12 9.19 -0.13
CA LEU A 234 -7.79 8.13 -1.08
C LEU A 234 -7.28 8.69 -2.42
N ASN A 235 -7.89 9.77 -2.90
CA ASN A 235 -7.41 10.39 -4.12
C ASN A 235 -6.03 11.01 -3.96
N GLN A 236 -5.59 11.23 -2.73
CA GLN A 236 -4.31 11.87 -2.47
C GLN A 236 -3.17 10.89 -2.26
N ILE A 237 -3.48 9.60 -2.09
CA ILE A 237 -2.44 8.61 -1.88
C ILE A 237 -1.54 8.55 -3.11
N GLY A 238 -0.24 8.65 -2.88
CA GLY A 238 0.71 8.66 -3.97
C GLY A 238 0.99 10.03 -4.53
N HIS A 239 0.22 11.03 -4.12
CA HIS A 239 0.44 12.41 -4.52
C HIS A 239 0.94 13.23 -3.36
N SER A 240 0.03 13.65 -2.50
CA SER A 240 0.39 14.53 -1.40
C SER A 240 0.58 13.78 -0.09
N GLY A 241 0.27 12.49 -0.04
CA GLY A 241 0.45 11.74 1.18
C GLY A 241 0.36 10.26 0.99
N GLY A 242 0.56 9.55 2.08
CA GLY A 242 0.40 8.11 2.13
C GLY A 242 -0.71 7.74 3.10
N LEU A 243 -0.71 6.49 3.52
CA LEU A 243 -1.72 6.02 4.45
C LEU A 243 -1.43 6.51 5.86
N GLU A 244 -2.45 7.06 6.51
CA GLU A 244 -2.38 7.36 7.93
C GLU A 244 -2.68 6.08 8.72
N GLN A 245 -2.41 6.14 10.03
CA GLN A 245 -2.52 4.94 10.84
C GLN A 245 -3.93 4.34 10.82
N VAL A 246 -4.95 5.18 10.89
CA VAL A 246 -6.31 4.67 10.85
C VAL A 246 -6.63 4.05 9.49
N GLU A 247 -5.96 4.52 8.44
CA GLU A 247 -6.15 3.96 7.12
C GLU A 247 -5.44 2.63 6.94
N MET A 248 -4.43 2.34 7.77
CA MET A 248 -3.84 1.01 7.79
C MET A 248 -4.86 -0.04 8.24
N PHE A 249 -5.71 0.32 9.21
CA PHE A 249 -6.81 -0.57 9.59
C PHE A 249 -7.75 -0.81 8.41
N LEU A 250 -8.05 0.24 7.67
CA LEU A 250 -8.94 0.12 6.54
C LEU A 250 -8.34 -0.79 5.47
N LEU A 251 -7.06 -0.65 5.22
CA LEU A 251 -6.37 -1.51 4.25
C LEU A 251 -6.44 -2.97 4.70
N ALA A 252 -6.17 -3.22 5.97
CA ALA A 252 -6.22 -4.58 6.49
C ALA A 252 -7.60 -5.18 6.32
N TYR A 253 -8.63 -4.42 6.63
CA TYR A 253 -9.99 -4.91 6.47
C TYR A 253 -10.35 -5.14 5.02
N ALA A 254 -9.91 -4.26 4.13
CA ALA A 254 -10.22 -4.41 2.71
C ALA A 254 -9.59 -5.67 2.14
N LEU A 255 -8.39 -5.99 2.57
CA LEU A 255 -7.68 -7.18 2.08
C LEU A 255 -7.99 -8.42 2.90
N GLN A 256 -8.57 -8.26 4.07
CA GLN A 256 -8.76 -9.35 5.02
C GLN A 256 -7.43 -10.02 5.35
N TYR A 257 -6.45 -9.17 5.59
CA TYR A 257 -5.14 -9.55 6.10
C TYR A 257 -4.90 -8.86 7.41
N THR A 258 -4.13 -9.51 8.28
CA THR A 258 -3.62 -8.83 9.46
C THR A 258 -2.26 -8.24 9.09
N ILE A 259 -2.12 -6.95 9.25
CA ILE A 259 -0.86 -6.27 8.99
C ILE A 259 -0.14 -6.08 10.32
N GLN A 260 0.98 -6.75 10.48
CA GLN A 260 1.79 -6.67 11.69
C GLN A 260 2.97 -5.74 11.41
N VAL A 261 3.11 -4.71 12.24
CA VAL A 261 4.13 -3.71 12.01
C VAL A 261 5.07 -3.66 13.19
N TYR A 262 6.37 -3.83 12.92
CA TYR A 262 7.40 -3.56 13.91
C TYR A 262 7.73 -2.08 13.86
N ARG A 263 7.36 -1.37 14.91
CA ARG A 263 7.56 0.08 15.00
C ARG A 263 8.82 0.31 15.83
N LEU A 264 9.92 0.51 15.15
CA LEU A 264 11.23 0.44 15.80
C LEU A 264 11.43 1.52 16.85
N TYR A 265 10.87 2.71 16.59
CA TYR A 265 11.02 3.79 17.57
C TYR A 265 10.21 3.54 18.85
N LYS A 266 9.37 2.54 18.82
CA LYS A 266 8.60 2.12 20.00
C LYS A 266 9.18 0.88 20.67
N TYR A 267 10.45 0.59 20.38
CA TYR A 267 11.08 -0.56 20.99
C TYR A 267 10.98 -0.49 22.49
N ASN A 268 10.75 -1.65 23.11
CA ASN A 268 10.62 -1.78 24.55
C ASN A 268 9.36 -1.13 25.10
N THR A 269 8.35 -0.96 24.26
CA THR A 269 7.03 -0.53 24.70
C THR A 269 6.00 -1.53 24.21
N ASP A 270 4.78 -1.38 24.69
CA ASP A 270 3.69 -2.25 24.27
C ASP A 270 3.33 -2.05 22.79
N GLU A 271 3.76 -0.95 22.21
CA GLU A 271 3.43 -0.63 20.82
C GLU A 271 4.50 -1.03 19.83
N PHE A 272 5.55 -1.72 20.30
CA PHE A 272 6.61 -2.12 19.39
C PHE A 272 6.07 -2.99 18.25
N ILE A 273 5.23 -3.96 18.57
CA ILE A 273 4.55 -4.76 17.55
C ILE A 273 3.09 -4.35 17.56
N THR A 274 2.66 -3.74 16.46
CA THR A 274 1.30 -3.24 16.34
C THR A 274 0.57 -4.04 15.27
N LEU A 275 -0.65 -4.44 15.58
CA LEU A 275 -1.46 -5.23 14.66
C LEU A 275 -2.60 -4.40 14.10
N TYR A 276 -2.80 -4.49 12.80
CA TYR A 276 -3.96 -3.93 12.13
C TYR A 276 -4.73 -5.08 11.52
N PRO A 277 -5.91 -5.44 12.06
CA PRO A 277 -6.58 -4.86 13.22
C PRO A 277 -5.95 -5.28 14.55
N ASN A 278 -6.24 -4.51 15.59
CA ASN A 278 -5.73 -4.79 16.92
C ASN A 278 -6.19 -6.14 17.43
N ASP A 279 -7.36 -6.54 17.05
CA ASP A 279 -7.98 -7.79 17.49
C ASP A 279 -8.20 -8.61 16.23
N PRO A 280 -7.15 -9.24 15.72
CA PRO A 280 -7.22 -9.83 14.39
C PRO A 280 -8.18 -11.00 14.30
N GLU A 281 -8.78 -11.13 13.13
CA GLU A 281 -9.58 -12.30 12.83
C GLU A 281 -8.68 -13.51 12.75
N GLU A 282 -9.19 -14.62 13.24
CA GLU A 282 -8.36 -15.81 13.36
C GLU A 282 -7.88 -16.34 12.02
N ASP A 283 -8.72 -16.22 11.01
CA ASP A 283 -8.42 -16.82 9.72
C ASP A 283 -7.67 -15.90 8.77
N TRP A 284 -7.43 -14.65 9.15
CA TRP A 284 -6.74 -13.74 8.26
C TRP A 284 -5.25 -14.03 8.24
N PRO A 285 -4.67 -14.15 7.05
CA PRO A 285 -3.21 -14.31 6.98
C PRO A 285 -2.50 -13.05 7.43
N VAL A 286 -1.25 -13.19 7.81
CA VAL A 286 -0.47 -12.11 8.38
C VAL A 286 0.64 -11.69 7.42
N VAL A 287 0.76 -10.40 7.19
CA VAL A 287 1.96 -9.84 6.57
C VAL A 287 2.66 -8.96 7.58
N THR A 288 3.97 -8.86 7.47
CA THR A 288 4.77 -8.13 8.44
C THR A 288 5.54 -7.01 7.75
N LEU A 289 5.51 -5.84 8.36
CA LEU A 289 6.23 -4.67 7.87
C LEU A 289 7.12 -4.12 8.98
N ILE A 290 8.12 -3.35 8.58
CA ILE A 290 8.99 -2.64 9.51
C ILE A 290 8.86 -1.14 9.22
N THR A 291 8.76 -0.35 10.29
CA THR A 291 8.82 1.09 10.14
C THR A 291 9.69 1.68 11.24
N GLU A 292 10.51 2.64 10.86
CA GLU A 292 11.33 3.35 11.85
C GLU A 292 10.54 4.45 12.56
N ASP A 293 9.55 5.04 11.85
CA ASP A 293 8.92 6.25 12.35
C ASP A 293 7.47 6.41 11.92
N ASP A 294 6.83 5.34 11.45
CA ASP A 294 5.45 5.33 10.95
C ASP A 294 5.24 6.09 9.65
N ARG A 295 6.31 6.59 9.04
CA ARG A 295 6.19 7.31 7.78
C ARG A 295 6.53 6.46 6.58
N HIS A 296 7.46 5.53 6.76
CA HIS A 296 7.93 4.69 5.68
C HIS A 296 7.98 3.26 6.16
N TYR A 297 7.64 2.31 5.26
CA TYR A 297 7.58 0.90 5.60
C TYR A 297 8.49 0.10 4.68
N ASN A 298 9.25 -0.80 5.29
CA ASN A 298 10.08 -1.75 4.57
C ASN A 298 9.59 -3.16 4.86
N ILE A 299 10.15 -4.13 4.15
CA ILE A 299 9.69 -5.52 4.20
C ILE A 299 10.75 -6.38 4.87
N PRO A 300 10.42 -7.05 5.99
CA PRO A 300 11.35 -8.04 6.53
C PRO A 300 11.16 -9.37 5.80
N VAL A 301 12.23 -10.13 5.70
CA VAL A 301 12.22 -11.43 5.04
C VAL A 301 12.60 -12.49 6.07
N ARG A 302 11.75 -13.50 6.21
CA ARG A 302 11.96 -14.51 7.22
C ARG A 302 13.19 -15.33 6.92
N MET A 303 13.73 -15.94 7.95
CA MET A 303 14.83 -16.87 7.80
C MET A 303 14.38 -18.05 6.93
N CYS A 304 15.35 -18.64 6.24
CA CYS A 304 15.04 -19.71 5.32
C CYS A 304 14.45 -20.89 6.08
N GLN A 305 13.30 -21.35 5.62
CA GLN A 305 12.63 -22.48 6.26
C GLN A 305 13.39 -23.78 6.04
N GLU A 306 14.14 -23.86 4.99
CA GLU A 306 14.84 -25.09 4.66
C GLU A 306 15.87 -25.46 5.68
N THR A 307 16.45 -24.49 6.36
CA THR A 307 17.43 -24.77 7.39
C THR A 307 16.82 -25.40 8.62
N MET A 308 15.51 -25.37 8.73
CA MET A 308 14.83 -25.91 9.89
C MET A 308 14.45 -27.37 9.73
N LEU A 309 14.72 -27.94 8.57
CA LEU A 309 14.50 -29.37 8.33
C LEU A 309 15.75 -30.17 8.61
#